data_2c8f9519ba606e46d1705e981621d228
#
_entry.id   2c8f9519ba606e46d1705e981621d228
#
_cell.length_a   1.000
_cell.length_b   1.000
_cell.length_c   1.000
_cell.angle_alpha   90.00
_cell.angle_beta   90.00
_cell.angle_gamma   90.00
#
_symmetry.space_group_name_H-M   'P 1'
#
loop_
_entity.id
_entity.type
_entity.pdbx_description
1 polymer ?
#
loop_
_entity_poly.entity_id
_entity_poly.type
_entity_poly.pdbx_seq_one_letter_code
_entity_poly.pdbx_strand_id
1 'polypeptide(L)' 'MEPKGLDMGDYQEHYKDFDIEVAVEQMLTGVKAHFRVLRGNAVVKDWQLVHIDRLWSTEHAAAEAGFEAARGWVDGQG' A
#
# COMPACT_ATOMS: atom_id res chain seq x y z
N MET A 1 5.68 16.61 16.30
CA MET A 1 5.36 15.34 15.92
C MET A 1 5.40 15.15 14.45
N GLU A 2 5.97 14.08 13.97
CA GLU A 2 6.02 13.92 12.61
C GLU A 2 4.78 13.42 12.05
N PRO A 3 4.32 13.89 10.93
CA PRO A 3 3.10 13.43 10.33
C PRO A 3 3.29 11.98 9.95
N LYS A 4 2.22 11.23 10.02
CA LYS A 4 2.24 9.94 9.55
C LYS A 4 2.22 9.99 8.07
N GLY A 5 3.32 9.98 7.45
CA GLY A 5 3.36 10.13 6.04
C GLY A 5 3.46 8.81 5.35
N LEU A 6 3.85 8.84 4.09
CA LEU A 6 4.01 7.65 3.29
C LEU A 6 5.46 7.20 3.24
N ASP A 7 6.28 7.69 4.18
CA ASP A 7 7.67 7.31 4.21
C ASP A 7 7.84 5.86 4.64
N MET A 8 6.98 5.40 5.53
CA MET A 8 7.01 4.03 5.98
C MET A 8 5.64 3.50 5.89
N GLY A 9 5.48 2.28 5.52
CA GLY A 9 4.18 1.67 5.44
C GLY A 9 3.64 1.39 6.83
N ASP A 10 2.33 1.42 6.95
CA ASP A 10 1.66 1.03 8.19
C ASP A 10 1.61 -0.48 8.31
N TYR A 11 1.66 -1.19 7.19
CA TYR A 11 1.58 -2.64 7.13
C TYR A 11 2.63 -3.15 6.16
N GLN A 12 3.12 -4.35 6.40
CA GLN A 12 4.14 -4.93 5.54
C GLN A 12 3.84 -6.39 5.28
N GLU A 13 4.24 -6.89 4.13
CA GLU A 13 4.07 -8.28 3.77
C GLU A 13 5.17 -8.67 2.79
N HIS A 14 5.71 -9.88 2.95
CA HIS A 14 6.68 -10.40 1.99
C HIS A 14 5.91 -11.27 1.00
N TYR A 15 6.06 -11.02 -0.28
CA TYR A 15 5.33 -11.74 -1.31
C TYR A 15 6.27 -12.07 -2.46
N LYS A 16 6.48 -13.35 -2.68
CA LYS A 16 7.45 -13.82 -3.66
C LYS A 16 8.81 -13.22 -3.32
N ASP A 17 9.48 -12.57 -4.23
CA ASP A 17 10.79 -11.98 -3.96
C ASP A 17 10.69 -10.51 -3.61
N PHE A 18 9.51 -10.03 -3.26
CA PHE A 18 9.28 -8.61 -3.02
C PHE A 18 8.77 -8.37 -1.62
N ASP A 19 9.01 -7.16 -1.14
CA ASP A 19 8.40 -6.70 0.10
C ASP A 19 7.36 -5.65 -0.25
N ILE A 20 6.18 -5.81 0.28
CA ILE A 20 5.08 -4.90 0.01
C ILE A 20 4.84 -4.06 1.26
N GLU A 21 4.73 -2.75 1.07
CA GLU A 21 4.33 -1.85 2.15
C GLU A 21 3.02 -1.20 1.77
N VAL A 22 2.12 -1.12 2.73
CA VAL A 22 0.83 -0.48 2.53
C VAL A 22 0.66 0.59 3.59
N ALA A 23 0.26 1.76 3.17
CA ALA A 23 -0.04 2.87 4.07
C ALA A 23 -1.51 3.24 3.90
N VAL A 24 -2.17 3.54 4.99
CA VAL A 24 -3.57 3.96 4.95
C VAL A 24 -3.67 5.38 5.48
N GLU A 25 -4.64 6.11 4.97
CA GLU A 25 -4.84 7.50 5.34
C GLU A 25 -6.30 7.72 5.65
N GLN A 26 -6.59 8.21 6.85
CA GLN A 26 -7.96 8.48 7.26
C GLN A 26 -8.42 9.79 6.64
N MET A 27 -9.58 9.74 6.00
CA MET A 27 -10.21 10.92 5.44
C MET A 27 -11.54 11.11 6.14
N LEU A 28 -12.18 12.25 5.95
CA LEU A 28 -13.46 12.51 6.57
C LEU A 28 -14.52 11.51 6.17
N THR A 29 -14.46 11.01 4.95
CA THR A 29 -15.51 10.15 4.43
C THR A 29 -15.06 8.70 4.25
N GLY A 30 -13.86 8.36 4.69
CA GLY A 30 -13.40 6.98 4.54
C GLY A 30 -11.89 6.90 4.66
N VAL A 31 -11.34 5.81 4.17
CA VAL A 31 -9.91 5.52 4.28
C VAL A 31 -9.34 5.29 2.89
N LYS A 32 -8.20 5.90 2.61
CA LYS A 32 -7.46 5.64 1.38
C LYS A 32 -6.35 4.65 1.65
N ALA A 33 -5.92 3.94 0.63
CA ALA A 33 -4.79 3.03 0.73
C ALA A 33 -3.78 3.34 -0.36
N HIS A 34 -2.51 3.20 0.01
CA HIS A 34 -1.40 3.32 -0.93
C HIS A 34 -0.51 2.12 -0.75
N PHE A 35 0.19 1.72 -1.80
CA PHE A 35 1.17 0.64 -1.67
C PHE A 35 2.46 1.02 -2.36
N ARG A 36 3.54 0.41 -1.93
CA ARG A 36 4.78 0.44 -2.68
C ARG A 36 5.44 -0.92 -2.57
N VAL A 37 6.34 -1.22 -3.49
CA VAL A 37 6.97 -2.52 -3.56
C VAL A 37 8.47 -2.34 -3.59
N LEU A 38 9.16 -3.14 -2.78
CA LEU A 38 10.61 -3.11 -2.72
C LEU A 38 11.16 -4.48 -3.05
N ARG A 39 12.37 -4.50 -3.54
CA ARG A 39 13.09 -5.74 -3.73
C ARG A 39 14.45 -5.55 -3.10
N GLY A 40 14.73 -6.31 -2.07
CA GLY A 40 15.86 -6.03 -1.22
C GLY A 40 15.64 -4.69 -0.57
N ASN A 41 16.56 -3.77 -0.72
CA ASN A 41 16.38 -2.44 -0.16
C ASN A 41 16.02 -1.40 -1.20
N ALA A 42 15.71 -1.85 -2.42
CA ALA A 42 15.43 -0.92 -3.51
C ALA A 42 13.94 -0.83 -3.75
N VAL A 43 13.44 0.39 -3.90
CA VAL A 43 12.04 0.61 -4.25
C VAL A 43 11.90 0.34 -5.74
N VAL A 44 11.11 -0.67 -6.10
CA VAL A 44 10.87 -0.99 -7.50
C VAL A 44 9.54 -0.45 -7.99
N LYS A 45 8.65 -0.12 -7.08
CA LYS A 45 7.39 0.55 -7.40
C LYS A 45 7.10 1.53 -6.27
N ASP A 46 7.17 2.81 -6.58
CA ASP A 46 6.96 3.84 -5.58
C ASP A 46 5.49 3.91 -5.19
N TRP A 47 5.19 4.66 -4.17
CA TRP A 47 3.84 4.77 -3.63
C TRP A 47 2.81 5.01 -4.72
N GLN A 48 1.76 4.24 -4.70
CA GLN A 48 0.66 4.38 -5.63
C GLN A 48 -0.66 4.29 -4.88
N LEU A 49 -1.56 5.20 -5.19
CA LEU A 49 -2.89 5.21 -4.60
C LEU A 49 -3.71 4.05 -5.17
N VAL A 50 -4.38 3.32 -4.31
CA VAL A 50 -5.21 2.21 -4.71
C VAL A 50 -6.60 2.74 -5.00
N HIS A 51 -7.04 2.67 -6.25
CA HIS A 51 -8.35 3.14 -6.69
C HIS A 51 -8.61 4.60 -6.34
N ILE A 52 -8.23 5.47 -7.25
CA ILE A 52 -8.21 6.90 -7.01
C ILE A 52 -9.55 7.48 -6.60
N ASP A 53 -10.65 6.89 -7.01
CA ASP A 53 -11.98 7.40 -6.73
C ASP A 53 -12.73 6.54 -5.71
N ARG A 54 -12.01 5.77 -4.89
CA ARG A 54 -12.66 4.89 -3.93
C ARG A 54 -12.10 5.08 -2.55
N LEU A 55 -12.97 5.02 -1.54
CA LEU A 55 -12.56 5.02 -0.15
C LEU A 55 -13.14 3.77 0.50
N TRP A 56 -12.42 3.25 1.46
CA TRP A 56 -12.89 2.09 2.21
C TRP A 56 -13.42 2.55 3.55
N SER A 57 -14.30 1.76 4.14
CA SER A 57 -14.95 2.18 5.38
C SER A 57 -14.07 1.95 6.60
N THR A 58 -13.10 1.06 6.50
CA THR A 58 -12.21 0.78 7.64
C THR A 58 -10.77 0.69 7.18
N GLU A 59 -9.86 0.85 8.14
CA GLU A 59 -8.44 0.68 7.84
C GLU A 59 -8.14 -0.73 7.39
N HIS A 60 -8.78 -1.71 7.99
CA HIS A 60 -8.53 -3.10 7.64
C HIS A 60 -8.89 -3.36 6.18
N ALA A 61 -10.05 -2.88 5.75
CA ALA A 61 -10.49 -3.06 4.37
C ALA A 61 -9.55 -2.35 3.41
N ALA A 62 -9.12 -1.14 3.77
CA ALA A 62 -8.20 -0.39 2.92
C ALA A 62 -6.86 -1.10 2.81
N ALA A 63 -6.34 -1.61 3.93
CA ALA A 63 -5.06 -2.31 3.94
C ALA A 63 -5.13 -3.57 3.08
N GLU A 64 -6.22 -4.31 3.17
CA GLU A 64 -6.39 -5.50 2.36
C GLU A 64 -6.41 -5.17 0.88
N ALA A 65 -7.09 -4.10 0.51
CA ALA A 65 -7.11 -3.65 -0.87
C ALA A 65 -5.73 -3.25 -1.35
N GLY A 66 -4.95 -2.62 -0.47
CA GLY A 66 -3.58 -2.26 -0.80
C GLY A 66 -2.72 -3.48 -1.08
N PHE A 67 -2.83 -4.51 -0.25
CA PHE A 67 -2.06 -5.72 -0.46
C PHE A 67 -2.49 -6.42 -1.75
N GLU A 68 -3.78 -6.47 -2.02
CA GLU A 68 -4.27 -7.09 -3.23
C GLU A 68 -3.73 -6.39 -4.48
N ALA A 69 -3.76 -5.08 -4.47
CA ALA A 69 -3.28 -4.31 -5.60
C ALA A 69 -1.78 -4.53 -5.80
N ALA A 70 -1.04 -4.58 -4.69
CA ALA A 70 0.40 -4.76 -4.76
C ALA A 70 0.76 -6.16 -5.26
N ARG A 71 0.04 -7.18 -4.79
CA ARG A 71 0.30 -8.53 -5.26
C ARG A 71 0.02 -8.65 -6.75
N GLY A 72 -1.03 -7.99 -7.23
CA GLY A 72 -1.33 -7.96 -8.65
C GLY A 72 -0.21 -7.33 -9.45
N TRP A 73 0.37 -6.26 -8.91
CA TRP A 73 1.50 -5.62 -9.58
C TRP A 73 2.70 -6.55 -9.63
N VAL A 74 3.00 -7.22 -8.52
CA VAL A 74 4.12 -8.15 -8.45
C VAL A 74 3.91 -9.31 -9.43
N ASP A 75 2.70 -9.85 -9.47
CA ASP A 75 2.39 -10.95 -10.37
C ASP A 75 2.58 -10.56 -11.82
N GLY A 76 2.36 -9.31 -12.14
CA GLY A 76 2.55 -8.81 -13.48
C GLY A 76 4.01 -8.65 -13.89
N GLN A 77 4.93 -8.70 -12.92
CA GLN A 77 6.35 -8.56 -13.22
C GLN A 77 7.00 -9.89 -13.58
N GLY A 78 6.39 -10.97 -13.19
CA GLY A 78 6.95 -12.27 -13.43
C GLY A 78 6.36 -12.93 -14.59
#